data_f669030fdaf2c827fbbcf9a3d1dfd443
#
_entry.id   f669030fdaf2c827fbbcf9a3d1dfd443
#
_cell.length_a   1.000
_cell.length_b   1.000
_cell.length_c   1.000
_cell.angle_alpha   90.00
_cell.angle_beta   90.00
_cell.angle_gamma   90.00
#
_symmetry.space_group_name_H-M   'P 1'
#
loop_
_entity.id
_entity.type
_entity.pdbx_description
1 polymer ?
#
loop_
_entity_poly.entity_id
_entity_poly.type
_entity_poly.pdbx_seq_one_letter_code
_entity_poly.pdbx_strand_id
1 'polypeptide(L)'
;MRRNEWRVSPGLYRLGAPGPNSPVFVSANYKLSFDALREALEGVDCYILVLDTKGINVWCAAGKGSFSTDELVYRIERTGLADVVEHRRLIVPQLAATGVAGYEVRERSGFRVTYGPVRASDIKEFLESGKTSDKMRLVRFDLKDRAVLIPVEAKSALPIALGASTLAYLAGDPIAAAGITAASVSGFAGVPALLPWLPGEDFSIKGFFLGGGVALAASIAALRDDGASLPIRLVRAASYALLLPPIAAFASLNFTGCSTYTSPTGVRKEIDRYVRLMAGMAASGLIMNVAQRIARAAKG
;
A
#
# COMPACT_ATOMS: atom_id res chain seq x y z
N MET A 1 -3.04 11.87 -14.00
CA MET A 1 -4.12 10.89 -14.18
C MET A 1 -5.06 10.99 -13.00
N ARG A 2 -6.31 11.39 -13.19
CA ARG A 2 -7.26 11.63 -12.10
C ARG A 2 -7.90 10.31 -11.69
N ARG A 3 -7.87 9.96 -10.41
CA ARG A 3 -8.41 8.70 -9.85
C ARG A 3 -9.88 8.47 -10.22
N ASN A 4 -10.63 9.54 -10.48
CA ASN A 4 -12.05 9.49 -10.85
C ASN A 4 -12.32 8.97 -12.28
N GLU A 5 -11.31 8.92 -13.16
CA GLU A 5 -11.41 8.44 -14.54
C GLU A 5 -11.37 6.90 -14.64
N TRP A 6 -11.13 6.22 -13.51
CA TRP A 6 -10.97 4.77 -13.42
C TRP A 6 -12.18 4.08 -12.76
N ARG A 7 -13.37 4.62 -12.99
CA ARG A 7 -14.63 4.08 -12.48
C ARG A 7 -15.40 3.37 -13.57
N VAL A 8 -16.04 2.26 -13.19
CA VAL A 8 -17.09 1.62 -13.95
C VAL A 8 -18.43 2.15 -13.42
N SER A 9 -19.44 2.31 -14.26
CA SER A 9 -20.76 2.70 -13.79
C SER A 9 -21.35 1.61 -12.90
N PRO A 10 -21.91 1.96 -11.71
CA PRO A 10 -22.59 0.97 -10.88
C PRO A 10 -23.83 0.39 -11.58
N GLY A 11 -24.06 -0.92 -11.45
CA GLY A 11 -25.19 -1.59 -12.10
C GLY A 11 -24.94 -3.08 -12.35
N LEU A 12 -25.78 -3.69 -13.14
CA LEU A 12 -25.70 -5.10 -13.51
C LEU A 12 -25.10 -5.27 -14.91
N TYR A 13 -24.01 -6.01 -15.00
CA TYR A 13 -23.32 -6.31 -16.24
C TYR A 13 -23.48 -7.79 -16.61
N ARG A 14 -23.58 -8.06 -17.91
CA ARG A 14 -23.61 -9.40 -18.48
C ARG A 14 -22.24 -9.74 -19.06
N LEU A 15 -21.75 -10.94 -18.74
CA LEU A 15 -20.53 -11.50 -19.34
C LEU A 15 -20.90 -12.80 -20.05
N GLY A 16 -20.57 -12.88 -21.34
CA GLY A 16 -21.05 -13.96 -22.18
C GLY A 16 -22.56 -13.87 -22.47
N ALA A 17 -23.24 -14.99 -22.43
CA ALA A 17 -24.69 -15.15 -22.65
C ALA A 17 -25.40 -15.70 -21.38
N PRO A 18 -25.38 -14.98 -20.24
CA PRO A 18 -25.93 -15.50 -19.00
C PRO A 18 -27.45 -15.65 -19.04
N GLY A 19 -27.91 -16.78 -18.54
CA GLY A 19 -29.33 -17.11 -18.33
C GLY A 19 -29.76 -16.92 -16.86
N PRO A 20 -31.04 -17.24 -16.55
CA PRO A 20 -31.60 -17.04 -15.21
C PRO A 20 -30.90 -17.81 -14.09
N ASN A 21 -30.19 -18.89 -14.42
CA ASN A 21 -29.46 -19.72 -13.46
C ASN A 21 -27.95 -19.44 -13.40
N SER A 22 -27.46 -18.47 -14.20
CA SER A 22 -26.05 -18.08 -14.21
C SER A 22 -25.63 -17.40 -12.92
N PRO A 23 -24.38 -17.62 -12.44
CA PRO A 23 -23.90 -17.04 -11.20
C PRO A 23 -23.84 -15.52 -11.25
N VAL A 24 -24.05 -14.88 -10.10
CA VAL A 24 -23.94 -13.44 -9.91
C VAL A 24 -22.76 -13.13 -9.00
N PHE A 25 -21.76 -12.46 -9.56
CA PHE A 25 -20.61 -11.94 -8.84
C PHE A 25 -20.82 -10.49 -8.45
N VAL A 26 -20.26 -10.07 -7.31
CA VAL A 26 -20.32 -8.68 -6.84
C VAL A 26 -18.93 -8.06 -6.88
N SER A 27 -18.82 -6.83 -7.38
CA SER A 27 -17.55 -6.10 -7.45
C SER A 27 -17.70 -4.63 -7.10
N ALA A 28 -16.57 -3.99 -6.78
CA ALA A 28 -16.46 -2.55 -6.66
C ALA A 28 -16.46 -1.88 -8.04
N ASN A 29 -16.89 -0.61 -8.11
CA ASN A 29 -16.78 0.18 -9.35
C ASN A 29 -15.36 0.74 -9.60
N TYR A 30 -14.35 0.27 -8.88
CA TYR A 30 -12.95 0.52 -9.19
C TYR A 30 -12.56 -0.29 -10.42
N LYS A 31 -12.15 0.39 -11.50
CA LYS A 31 -11.95 -0.25 -12.80
C LYS A 31 -10.99 -1.45 -12.75
N LEU A 32 -9.86 -1.34 -12.04
CA LEU A 32 -8.91 -2.46 -11.95
C LEU A 32 -9.50 -3.69 -11.24
N SER A 33 -10.37 -3.52 -10.24
CA SER A 33 -11.05 -4.64 -9.59
C SER A 33 -12.07 -5.29 -10.52
N PHE A 34 -12.80 -4.46 -11.28
CA PHE A 34 -13.77 -4.94 -12.26
C PHE A 34 -13.10 -5.68 -13.41
N ASP A 35 -12.01 -5.11 -13.97
CA ASP A 35 -11.28 -5.72 -15.10
C ASP A 35 -10.64 -7.05 -14.68
N ALA A 36 -10.02 -7.12 -13.50
CA ALA A 36 -9.43 -8.35 -12.97
C ALA A 36 -10.49 -9.46 -12.77
N LEU A 37 -11.68 -9.09 -12.27
CA LEU A 37 -12.79 -10.03 -12.14
C LEU A 37 -13.27 -10.50 -13.51
N ARG A 38 -13.47 -9.58 -14.45
CA ARG A 38 -13.93 -9.88 -15.80
C ARG A 38 -12.95 -10.79 -16.55
N GLU A 39 -11.65 -10.54 -16.43
CA GLU A 39 -10.59 -11.37 -17.02
C GLU A 39 -10.59 -12.79 -16.42
N ALA A 40 -10.72 -12.91 -15.10
CA ALA A 40 -10.78 -14.22 -14.44
C ALA A 40 -12.03 -15.03 -14.79
N LEU A 41 -13.12 -14.35 -15.17
CA LEU A 41 -14.39 -14.94 -15.59
C LEU A 41 -14.48 -15.17 -17.12
N GLU A 42 -13.40 -15.02 -17.87
CA GLU A 42 -13.39 -15.29 -19.30
C GLU A 42 -13.81 -16.74 -19.59
N GLY A 43 -14.82 -16.89 -20.46
CA GLY A 43 -15.45 -18.17 -20.77
C GLY A 43 -16.55 -18.62 -19.80
N VAL A 44 -16.91 -17.78 -18.81
CA VAL A 44 -18.00 -18.05 -17.87
C VAL A 44 -19.19 -17.14 -18.18
N ASP A 45 -20.35 -17.73 -18.44
CA ASP A 45 -21.61 -16.99 -18.59
C ASP A 45 -22.13 -16.58 -17.22
N CYS A 46 -22.01 -15.31 -16.88
CA CYS A 46 -22.35 -14.80 -15.56
C CYS A 46 -22.81 -13.34 -15.55
N TYR A 47 -23.35 -12.92 -14.42
CA TYR A 47 -23.64 -11.51 -14.13
C TYR A 47 -22.58 -10.94 -13.18
N ILE A 48 -22.27 -9.65 -13.34
CA ILE A 48 -21.45 -8.89 -12.41
C ILE A 48 -22.28 -7.71 -11.90
N LEU A 49 -22.62 -7.73 -10.60
CA LEU A 49 -23.28 -6.63 -9.91
C LEU A 49 -22.21 -5.68 -9.36
N VAL A 50 -22.13 -4.47 -9.92
CA VAL A 50 -21.13 -3.46 -9.59
C VAL A 50 -21.71 -2.46 -8.61
N LEU A 51 -21.10 -2.36 -7.42
CA LEU A 51 -21.49 -1.43 -6.35
C LEU A 51 -20.82 -0.07 -6.53
N ASP A 52 -21.47 1.01 -6.07
CA ASP A 52 -20.85 2.34 -6.03
C ASP A 52 -19.91 2.50 -4.84
N THR A 53 -18.68 2.13 -5.04
CA THR A 53 -17.61 2.29 -4.04
C THR A 53 -16.82 3.59 -4.21
N LYS A 54 -17.34 4.55 -4.99
CA LYS A 54 -16.70 5.83 -5.32
C LYS A 54 -15.33 5.67 -5.99
N GLY A 55 -15.16 4.59 -6.78
CA GLY A 55 -13.91 4.25 -7.46
C GLY A 55 -12.82 3.75 -6.51
N ILE A 56 -13.18 3.18 -5.37
CA ILE A 56 -12.27 2.57 -4.40
C ILE A 56 -12.34 1.05 -4.55
N ASN A 57 -11.22 0.35 -4.42
CA ASN A 57 -11.16 -1.11 -4.49
C ASN A 57 -11.97 -1.76 -3.34
N VAL A 58 -12.29 -3.05 -3.50
CA VAL A 58 -13.15 -3.79 -2.57
C VAL A 58 -12.67 -3.66 -1.12
N TRP A 59 -11.41 -3.93 -0.84
CA TRP A 59 -10.86 -3.95 0.51
C TRP A 59 -10.95 -2.60 1.21
N CYS A 60 -10.43 -1.55 0.56
CA CYS A 60 -10.49 -0.19 1.13
C CYS A 60 -11.94 0.31 1.24
N ALA A 61 -12.81 -0.05 0.29
CA ALA A 61 -14.20 0.33 0.28
C ALA A 61 -15.00 -0.33 1.40
N ALA A 62 -14.77 -1.62 1.67
CA ALA A 62 -15.38 -2.34 2.78
C ALA A 62 -14.97 -1.72 4.13
N GLY A 63 -13.68 -1.45 4.32
CA GLY A 63 -13.19 -0.79 5.54
C GLY A 63 -13.68 0.64 5.75
N LYS A 64 -14.07 1.34 4.65
CA LYS A 64 -14.59 2.72 4.69
C LYS A 64 -16.12 2.80 4.64
N GLY A 65 -16.82 1.66 4.57
CA GLY A 65 -18.27 1.57 4.54
C GLY A 65 -18.93 1.92 3.19
N SER A 66 -18.17 2.05 2.10
CA SER A 66 -18.74 2.27 0.76
C SER A 66 -18.97 0.97 -0.02
N PHE A 67 -18.32 -0.13 0.35
CA PHE A 67 -18.73 -1.49 -0.02
C PHE A 67 -19.45 -2.07 1.19
N SER A 68 -20.74 -1.88 1.28
CA SER A 68 -21.55 -2.15 2.48
C SER A 68 -22.78 -3.00 2.18
N THR A 69 -23.38 -3.52 3.24
CA THR A 69 -24.68 -4.19 3.17
C THR A 69 -25.74 -3.29 2.53
N ASP A 70 -25.78 -2.01 2.93
CA ASP A 70 -26.78 -1.05 2.41
C ASP A 70 -26.63 -0.83 0.90
N GLU A 71 -25.38 -0.60 0.43
CA GLU A 71 -25.14 -0.41 -1.01
C GLU A 71 -25.46 -1.69 -1.79
N LEU A 72 -25.14 -2.86 -1.25
CA LEU A 72 -25.45 -4.14 -1.90
C LEU A 72 -26.95 -4.35 -2.03
N VAL A 73 -27.72 -4.16 -0.95
CA VAL A 73 -29.19 -4.29 -0.98
C VAL A 73 -29.80 -3.27 -1.94
N TYR A 74 -29.41 -2.00 -1.83
CA TYR A 74 -29.84 -0.95 -2.75
C TYR A 74 -29.57 -1.31 -4.22
N ARG A 75 -28.41 -1.87 -4.52
CA ARG A 75 -28.03 -2.23 -5.89
C ARG A 75 -28.81 -3.41 -6.43
N ILE A 76 -29.10 -4.42 -5.59
CA ILE A 76 -29.97 -5.54 -5.94
C ILE A 76 -31.35 -5.03 -6.36
N GLU A 77 -31.94 -4.17 -5.56
CA GLU A 77 -33.26 -3.58 -5.82
C GLU A 77 -33.22 -2.69 -7.08
N ARG A 78 -32.26 -1.78 -7.15
CA ARG A 78 -32.14 -0.80 -8.24
C ARG A 78 -31.95 -1.44 -9.61
N THR A 79 -31.32 -2.60 -9.66
CA THR A 79 -31.09 -3.35 -10.91
C THR A 79 -32.19 -4.36 -11.24
N GLY A 80 -33.16 -4.53 -10.36
CA GLY A 80 -34.20 -5.56 -10.52
C GLY A 80 -33.62 -6.97 -10.59
N LEU A 81 -32.52 -7.25 -9.87
CA LEU A 81 -31.79 -8.51 -9.98
C LEU A 81 -32.69 -9.72 -9.68
N ALA A 82 -33.69 -9.57 -8.82
CA ALA A 82 -34.64 -10.61 -8.49
C ALA A 82 -35.50 -11.08 -9.70
N ASP A 83 -35.68 -10.22 -10.68
CA ASP A 83 -36.44 -10.52 -11.90
C ASP A 83 -35.52 -11.07 -13.02
N VAL A 84 -34.21 -10.90 -12.88
CA VAL A 84 -33.21 -11.35 -13.87
C VAL A 84 -32.76 -12.78 -13.60
N VAL A 85 -32.64 -13.20 -12.32
CA VAL A 85 -32.18 -14.53 -11.93
C VAL A 85 -33.21 -15.29 -11.10
N GLU A 86 -33.36 -16.57 -11.39
CA GLU A 86 -34.28 -17.45 -10.65
C GLU A 86 -33.76 -17.84 -9.25
N HIS A 87 -32.44 -17.90 -9.11
CA HIS A 87 -31.81 -18.19 -7.81
C HIS A 87 -31.63 -16.92 -6.96
N ARG A 88 -31.38 -17.13 -5.66
CA ARG A 88 -31.13 -16.05 -4.69
C ARG A 88 -29.74 -16.18 -4.07
N ARG A 89 -28.69 -16.30 -4.93
CA ARG A 89 -27.28 -16.47 -4.51
C ARG A 89 -26.40 -15.40 -5.11
N LEU A 90 -25.53 -14.81 -4.29
CA LEU A 90 -24.51 -13.83 -4.69
C LEU A 90 -23.14 -14.33 -4.27
N ILE A 91 -22.15 -14.16 -5.13
CA ILE A 91 -20.74 -14.40 -4.83
C ILE A 91 -20.08 -13.06 -4.60
N VAL A 92 -19.69 -12.81 -3.35
CA VAL A 92 -19.09 -11.55 -2.89
C VAL A 92 -17.62 -11.82 -2.58
N PRO A 93 -16.68 -10.93 -2.97
CA PRO A 93 -15.27 -11.15 -2.66
C PRO A 93 -15.04 -11.31 -1.15
N GLN A 94 -14.14 -12.21 -0.73
CA GLN A 94 -13.79 -12.38 0.69
C GLN A 94 -13.38 -11.06 1.36
N LEU A 95 -12.70 -10.17 0.63
CA LEU A 95 -12.28 -8.85 1.14
C LEU A 95 -13.43 -7.92 1.50
N ALA A 96 -14.65 -8.20 1.07
CA ALA A 96 -15.84 -7.43 1.42
C ALA A 96 -16.47 -7.84 2.75
N ALA A 97 -16.02 -8.92 3.39
CA ALA A 97 -16.62 -9.48 4.59
C ALA A 97 -16.67 -8.50 5.79
N THR A 98 -15.77 -7.51 5.82
CA THR A 98 -15.78 -6.46 6.86
C THR A 98 -16.86 -5.39 6.65
N GLY A 99 -17.43 -5.28 5.44
CA GLY A 99 -18.44 -4.28 5.09
C GLY A 99 -19.82 -4.87 4.77
N VAL A 100 -19.90 -6.18 4.50
CA VAL A 100 -21.16 -6.85 4.12
C VAL A 100 -21.51 -7.92 5.14
N ALA A 101 -22.65 -7.76 5.78
CA ALA A 101 -23.25 -8.75 6.68
C ALA A 101 -24.22 -9.64 5.88
N GLY A 102 -23.79 -10.85 5.54
CA GLY A 102 -24.57 -11.75 4.67
C GLY A 102 -25.95 -12.12 5.21
N TYR A 103 -26.14 -12.15 6.54
CA TYR A 103 -27.45 -12.39 7.16
C TYR A 103 -28.43 -11.23 6.92
N GLU A 104 -27.96 -9.96 7.03
CA GLU A 104 -28.78 -8.77 6.77
C GLU A 104 -29.16 -8.66 5.29
N VAL A 105 -28.20 -8.98 4.39
CA VAL A 105 -28.52 -9.02 2.95
C VAL A 105 -29.63 -10.00 2.68
N ARG A 106 -29.58 -11.19 3.31
CA ARG A 106 -30.64 -12.20 3.16
C ARG A 106 -31.98 -11.73 3.70
N GLU A 107 -31.98 -11.13 4.87
CA GLU A 107 -33.20 -10.63 5.51
C GLU A 107 -33.87 -9.53 4.67
N ARG A 108 -33.09 -8.59 4.14
CA ARG A 108 -33.59 -7.41 3.45
C ARG A 108 -33.87 -7.62 1.95
N SER A 109 -33.15 -8.51 1.29
CA SER A 109 -33.26 -8.71 -0.17
C SER A 109 -33.65 -10.13 -0.59
N GLY A 110 -33.65 -11.08 0.34
CA GLY A 110 -33.85 -12.50 0.04
C GLY A 110 -32.60 -13.21 -0.53
N PHE A 111 -31.54 -12.47 -0.91
CA PHE A 111 -30.33 -13.06 -1.49
C PHE A 111 -29.36 -13.55 -0.42
N ARG A 112 -28.81 -14.76 -0.65
CA ARG A 112 -27.78 -15.35 0.21
C ARG A 112 -26.39 -14.96 -0.33
N VAL A 113 -25.53 -14.47 0.56
CA VAL A 113 -24.15 -14.15 0.26
C VAL A 113 -23.27 -15.37 0.48
N THR A 114 -22.46 -15.70 -0.53
CA THR A 114 -21.34 -16.64 -0.43
C THR A 114 -20.06 -15.83 -0.62
N TYR A 115 -19.14 -15.91 0.35
CA TYR A 115 -17.85 -15.27 0.20
C TYR A 115 -16.93 -16.14 -0.67
N GLY A 116 -16.59 -15.61 -1.83
CA GLY A 116 -15.66 -16.20 -2.79
C GLY A 116 -14.21 -15.94 -2.41
N PRO A 117 -13.26 -16.23 -3.32
CA PRO A 117 -11.84 -16.05 -3.06
C PRO A 117 -11.43 -14.58 -2.91
N VAL A 118 -10.26 -14.36 -2.27
CA VAL A 118 -9.60 -13.05 -2.20
C VAL A 118 -9.10 -12.63 -3.57
N ARG A 119 -8.52 -13.55 -4.33
CA ARG A 119 -7.92 -13.28 -5.64
C ARG A 119 -8.87 -13.69 -6.77
N ALA A 120 -8.98 -12.85 -7.78
CA ALA A 120 -9.74 -13.15 -8.99
C ALA A 120 -9.19 -14.39 -9.71
N SER A 121 -7.86 -14.62 -9.69
CA SER A 121 -7.22 -15.82 -10.26
C SER A 121 -7.74 -17.16 -9.73
N ASP A 122 -8.26 -17.16 -8.50
CA ASP A 122 -8.71 -18.37 -7.81
C ASP A 122 -10.21 -18.67 -8.10
N ILE A 123 -10.89 -17.81 -8.87
CA ILE A 123 -12.34 -17.92 -9.14
C ILE A 123 -12.68 -19.19 -9.94
N LYS A 124 -11.85 -19.59 -10.91
CA LYS A 124 -12.11 -20.81 -11.71
C LYS A 124 -12.09 -22.04 -10.83
N GLU A 125 -11.07 -22.19 -9.98
CA GLU A 125 -10.98 -23.30 -9.01
C GLU A 125 -12.14 -23.28 -8.01
N PHE A 126 -12.54 -22.07 -7.55
CA PHE A 126 -13.71 -21.91 -6.69
C PHE A 126 -15.01 -22.37 -7.36
N LEU A 127 -15.23 -22.05 -8.64
CA LEU A 127 -16.42 -22.47 -9.38
C LEU A 127 -16.46 -23.99 -9.60
N GLU A 128 -15.32 -24.60 -9.88
CA GLU A 128 -15.19 -26.06 -10.06
C GLU A 128 -15.41 -26.82 -8.75
N SER A 129 -14.82 -26.35 -7.66
CA SER A 129 -14.89 -27.01 -6.35
C SER A 129 -16.18 -26.70 -5.57
N GLY A 130 -16.86 -25.60 -5.90
CA GLY A 130 -18.02 -25.09 -5.17
C GLY A 130 -17.74 -24.62 -3.75
N LYS A 131 -16.45 -24.55 -3.36
CA LYS A 131 -16.01 -24.20 -1.99
C LYS A 131 -14.80 -23.27 -2.01
N THR A 132 -14.74 -22.35 -1.07
CA THR A 132 -13.56 -21.50 -0.84
C THR A 132 -12.61 -22.23 0.11
N SER A 133 -11.42 -22.59 -0.36
CA SER A 133 -10.36 -23.17 0.49
C SER A 133 -9.78 -22.12 1.45
N ASP A 134 -9.12 -22.55 2.53
CA ASP A 134 -8.49 -21.62 3.48
C ASP A 134 -7.43 -20.75 2.81
N LYS A 135 -6.72 -21.29 1.82
CA LYS A 135 -5.74 -20.52 1.03
C LYS A 135 -6.38 -19.40 0.21
N MET A 136 -7.58 -19.62 -0.31
CA MET A 136 -8.33 -18.64 -1.09
C MET A 136 -8.90 -17.51 -0.22
N ARG A 137 -9.03 -17.73 1.10
CA ARG A 137 -9.54 -16.74 2.07
C ARG A 137 -8.47 -15.80 2.58
N LEU A 138 -7.19 -16.11 2.37
CA LEU A 138 -6.07 -15.36 2.93
C LEU A 138 -5.47 -14.41 1.89
N VAL A 139 -5.18 -13.20 2.32
CA VAL A 139 -4.32 -12.27 1.58
C VAL A 139 -2.87 -12.70 1.78
N ARG A 140 -2.21 -13.20 0.76
CA ARG A 140 -0.82 -13.70 0.87
C ARG A 140 0.18 -12.58 1.05
N PHE A 141 -0.04 -11.44 0.40
CA PHE A 141 0.84 -10.27 0.39
C PHE A 141 2.30 -10.65 0.13
N ASP A 142 2.49 -11.50 -0.88
CA ASP A 142 3.81 -11.97 -1.29
C ASP A 142 4.66 -10.85 -1.93
N LEU A 143 5.89 -11.16 -2.33
CA LEU A 143 6.81 -10.18 -2.89
C LEU A 143 6.22 -9.47 -4.13
N LYS A 144 5.47 -10.18 -4.99
CA LYS A 144 4.84 -9.60 -6.18
C LYS A 144 3.79 -8.56 -5.80
N ASP A 145 2.93 -8.87 -4.82
CA ASP A 145 1.90 -7.95 -4.33
C ASP A 145 2.53 -6.68 -3.75
N ARG A 146 3.64 -6.82 -3.01
CA ARG A 146 4.38 -5.69 -2.43
C ARG A 146 5.10 -4.86 -3.49
N ALA A 147 5.74 -5.53 -4.46
CA ALA A 147 6.46 -4.87 -5.53
C ALA A 147 5.58 -4.00 -6.44
N VAL A 148 4.33 -4.41 -6.69
CA VAL A 148 3.35 -3.62 -7.47
C VAL A 148 3.03 -2.28 -6.80
N LEU A 149 3.19 -2.16 -5.49
CA LEU A 149 2.93 -0.94 -4.73
C LEU A 149 4.13 0.03 -4.72
N ILE A 150 5.36 -0.45 -4.96
CA ILE A 150 6.58 0.38 -4.95
C ILE A 150 6.48 1.59 -5.90
N PRO A 151 6.03 1.48 -7.16
CA PRO A 151 5.90 2.63 -8.05
C PRO A 151 4.92 3.71 -7.55
N VAL A 152 3.91 3.31 -6.77
CA VAL A 152 2.92 4.24 -6.19
C VAL A 152 3.59 5.10 -5.13
N GLU A 153 4.36 4.48 -4.23
CA GLU A 153 5.13 5.16 -3.18
C GLU A 153 6.27 5.99 -3.78
N ALA A 154 6.99 5.43 -4.75
CA ALA A 154 8.08 6.13 -5.46
C ALA A 154 7.62 7.43 -6.11
N LYS A 155 6.41 7.47 -6.69
CA LYS A 155 5.84 8.68 -7.31
C LYS A 155 5.77 9.86 -6.33
N SER A 156 5.49 9.61 -5.07
CA SER A 156 5.39 10.64 -4.04
C SER A 156 6.73 10.95 -3.37
N ALA A 157 7.52 9.91 -3.08
CA ALA A 157 8.77 10.04 -2.33
C ALA A 157 9.97 10.48 -3.19
N LEU A 158 10.06 9.97 -4.43
CA LEU A 158 11.24 10.17 -5.27
C LEU A 158 11.50 11.64 -5.66
N PRO A 159 10.50 12.47 -6.04
CA PRO A 159 10.75 13.88 -6.35
C PRO A 159 11.33 14.65 -5.15
N ILE A 160 10.84 14.37 -3.94
CA ILE A 160 11.30 15.01 -2.70
C ILE A 160 12.75 14.55 -2.42
N ALA A 161 13.01 13.25 -2.52
CA ALA A 161 14.33 12.67 -2.31
C ALA A 161 15.37 13.24 -3.30
N LEU A 162 15.02 13.32 -4.59
CA LEU A 162 15.89 13.87 -5.62
C LEU A 162 16.13 15.37 -5.40
N GLY A 163 15.12 16.15 -5.03
CA GLY A 163 15.28 17.56 -4.69
C GLY A 163 16.23 17.76 -3.52
N ALA A 164 16.04 17.04 -2.42
CA ALA A 164 16.92 17.10 -1.25
C ALA A 164 18.35 16.62 -1.56
N SER A 165 18.48 15.55 -2.35
CA SER A 165 19.76 15.02 -2.79
C SER A 165 20.51 16.03 -3.68
N THR A 166 19.82 16.67 -4.62
CA THR A 166 20.40 17.73 -5.48
C THR A 166 20.88 18.90 -4.66
N LEU A 167 20.10 19.36 -3.68
CA LEU A 167 20.53 20.43 -2.77
C LEU A 167 21.78 20.05 -1.98
N ALA A 168 21.85 18.83 -1.46
CA ALA A 168 23.03 18.34 -0.75
C ALA A 168 24.26 18.27 -1.67
N TYR A 169 24.08 17.83 -2.92
CA TYR A 169 25.15 17.77 -3.91
C TYR A 169 25.67 19.17 -4.27
N LEU A 170 24.77 20.09 -4.61
CA LEU A 170 25.13 21.49 -4.93
C LEU A 170 25.77 22.19 -3.73
N ALA A 171 25.41 21.83 -2.53
CA ALA A 171 26.08 22.29 -1.32
C ALA A 171 27.45 21.63 -1.12
N GLY A 172 27.96 20.78 -2.00
CA GLY A 172 29.30 20.14 -1.94
C GLY A 172 29.35 18.90 -1.03
N ASP A 173 28.23 18.18 -0.82
CA ASP A 173 28.21 16.92 -0.08
C ASP A 173 27.64 15.75 -0.90
N PRO A 174 28.45 15.17 -1.78
CA PRO A 174 28.04 14.04 -2.61
C PRO A 174 27.69 12.80 -1.77
N ILE A 175 28.31 12.63 -0.58
CA ILE A 175 28.01 11.50 0.32
C ILE A 175 26.61 11.68 0.91
N ALA A 176 26.26 12.89 1.39
CA ALA A 176 24.91 13.17 1.85
C ALA A 176 23.89 13.00 0.73
N ALA A 177 24.18 13.49 -0.48
CA ALA A 177 23.32 13.35 -1.65
C ALA A 177 23.02 11.88 -1.98
N ALA A 178 24.04 11.05 -2.08
CA ALA A 178 23.91 9.62 -2.30
C ALA A 178 23.15 8.93 -1.14
N GLY A 179 23.48 9.32 0.10
CA GLY A 179 22.86 8.80 1.31
C GLY A 179 21.36 9.10 1.38
N ILE A 180 20.93 10.32 1.07
CA ILE A 180 19.50 10.72 1.04
C ILE A 180 18.74 9.89 0.01
N THR A 181 19.29 9.75 -1.19
CA THR A 181 18.67 8.92 -2.24
C THR A 181 18.59 7.46 -1.80
N ALA A 182 19.68 6.88 -1.32
CA ALA A 182 19.74 5.49 -0.88
C ALA A 182 18.80 5.21 0.30
N ALA A 183 18.74 6.11 1.31
CA ALA A 183 17.83 5.99 2.45
C ALA A 183 16.36 6.06 2.02
N SER A 184 16.02 6.97 1.11
CA SER A 184 14.65 7.07 0.57
C SER A 184 14.27 5.79 -0.18
N VAL A 185 15.13 5.29 -1.08
CA VAL A 185 14.89 4.03 -1.82
C VAL A 185 14.78 2.84 -0.86
N SER A 186 15.65 2.79 0.16
CA SER A 186 15.57 1.74 1.19
C SER A 186 14.23 1.74 1.92
N GLY A 187 13.67 2.92 2.20
CA GLY A 187 12.36 3.05 2.85
C GLY A 187 11.20 2.62 1.96
N PHE A 188 11.03 3.26 0.78
CA PHE A 188 9.85 3.00 -0.05
C PHE A 188 9.95 1.75 -0.93
N ALA A 189 11.12 1.20 -1.19
CA ALA A 189 11.30 -0.01 -2.00
C ALA A 189 11.94 -1.16 -1.22
N GLY A 190 12.99 -0.88 -0.44
CA GLY A 190 13.71 -1.89 0.33
C GLY A 190 12.85 -2.51 1.42
N VAL A 191 12.13 -1.70 2.21
CA VAL A 191 11.26 -2.22 3.27
C VAL A 191 10.13 -3.08 2.70
N PRO A 192 9.34 -2.67 1.69
CA PRO A 192 8.36 -3.56 1.09
C PRO A 192 8.95 -4.86 0.54
N ALA A 193 10.10 -4.80 -0.13
CA ALA A 193 10.74 -5.98 -0.69
C ALA A 193 11.17 -6.96 0.39
N LEU A 194 11.81 -6.46 1.44
CA LEU A 194 12.42 -7.26 2.52
C LEU A 194 11.52 -7.44 3.74
N LEU A 195 10.24 -7.04 3.67
CA LEU A 195 9.32 -6.93 4.79
C LEU A 195 9.31 -8.13 5.76
N PRO A 196 9.28 -9.41 5.33
CA PRO A 196 9.23 -10.56 6.23
C PRO A 196 10.54 -10.83 6.99
N TRP A 197 11.65 -10.32 6.49
CA TRP A 197 12.99 -10.58 7.05
C TRP A 197 13.50 -9.44 7.93
N LEU A 198 12.83 -8.27 7.90
CA LEU A 198 13.23 -7.12 8.68
C LEU A 198 12.72 -7.23 10.13
N PRO A 199 13.55 -6.87 11.13
CA PRO A 199 13.19 -6.95 12.53
C PRO A 199 12.11 -5.94 12.93
N GLY A 200 11.37 -6.27 13.99
CA GLY A 200 10.33 -5.43 14.58
C GLY A 200 8.98 -5.55 13.87
N GLU A 201 7.92 -5.12 14.55
CA GLU A 201 6.56 -5.13 14.02
C GLU A 201 6.25 -3.85 13.24
N ASP A 202 6.68 -2.69 13.78
CA ASP A 202 6.43 -1.38 13.22
C ASP A 202 7.23 -1.14 11.92
N PHE A 203 6.60 -0.56 10.92
CA PHE A 203 7.25 -0.22 9.65
C PHE A 203 8.35 0.81 9.84
N SER A 204 8.15 1.75 10.74
CA SER A 204 9.16 2.74 11.12
C SER A 204 10.45 2.09 11.61
N ILE A 205 10.37 1.03 12.42
CA ILE A 205 11.55 0.29 12.91
C ILE A 205 12.28 -0.38 11.74
N LYS A 206 11.53 -1.01 10.83
CA LYS A 206 12.11 -1.62 9.63
C LYS A 206 12.85 -0.59 8.76
N GLY A 207 12.28 0.60 8.61
CA GLY A 207 12.91 1.72 7.93
C GLY A 207 14.16 2.22 8.64
N PHE A 208 14.12 2.35 9.97
CA PHE A 208 15.30 2.70 10.77
C PHE A 208 16.44 1.68 10.61
N PHE A 209 16.11 0.39 10.53
CA PHE A 209 17.09 -0.67 10.34
C PHE A 209 17.81 -0.54 8.98
N LEU A 210 17.07 -0.43 7.87
CA LEU A 210 17.68 -0.26 6.55
C LEU A 210 18.39 1.09 6.40
N GLY A 211 17.78 2.16 6.90
CA GLY A 211 18.39 3.50 6.92
C GLY A 211 19.65 3.55 7.77
N GLY A 212 19.72 2.76 8.85
CA GLY A 212 20.90 2.58 9.68
C GLY A 212 22.06 1.95 8.89
N GLY A 213 21.79 0.98 8.03
CA GLY A 213 22.76 0.41 7.11
C GLY A 213 23.33 1.45 6.13
N VAL A 214 22.45 2.28 5.55
CA VAL A 214 22.87 3.38 4.67
C VAL A 214 23.70 4.41 5.44
N ALA A 215 23.27 4.77 6.65
CA ALA A 215 23.99 5.71 7.51
C ALA A 215 25.38 5.20 7.88
N LEU A 216 25.50 3.90 8.19
CA LEU A 216 26.79 3.28 8.47
C LEU A 216 27.73 3.39 7.27
N ALA A 217 27.27 3.07 6.07
CA ALA A 217 28.06 3.19 4.86
C ALA A 217 28.50 4.64 4.59
N ALA A 218 27.60 5.61 4.73
CA ALA A 218 27.89 7.03 4.60
C ALA A 218 28.88 7.52 5.67
N SER A 219 28.73 7.05 6.90
CA SER A 219 29.64 7.40 8.01
C SER A 219 31.04 6.85 7.79
N ILE A 220 31.16 5.60 7.31
CA ILE A 220 32.47 5.02 6.94
C ILE A 220 33.12 5.82 5.82
N ALA A 221 32.36 6.22 4.80
CA ALA A 221 32.85 7.05 3.71
C ALA A 221 33.35 8.42 4.22
N ALA A 222 32.61 9.04 5.16
CA ALA A 222 33.03 10.31 5.76
C ALA A 222 34.30 10.19 6.61
N LEU A 223 34.50 9.08 7.31
CA LEU A 223 35.67 8.82 8.12
C LEU A 223 36.95 8.55 7.26
N ARG A 224 36.77 8.12 6.02
CA ARG A 224 37.88 7.90 5.06
C ARG A 224 38.27 9.15 4.27
N ASP A 225 37.62 10.28 4.49
CA ASP A 225 37.95 11.56 3.81
C ASP A 225 39.23 12.20 4.41
N ASP A 226 40.39 11.84 3.89
CA ASP A 226 41.67 12.32 4.40
C ASP A 226 41.90 13.83 4.21
N GLY A 227 41.07 14.51 3.42
CA GLY A 227 41.11 15.97 3.25
C GLY A 227 40.49 16.77 4.41
N ALA A 228 39.99 16.13 5.48
CA ALA A 228 39.44 16.79 6.63
C ALA A 228 40.06 16.30 7.95
N SER A 229 40.13 17.20 8.96
CA SER A 229 40.62 16.81 10.29
C SER A 229 39.67 15.78 10.97
N LEU A 230 40.22 14.94 11.84
CA LEU A 230 39.46 13.89 12.51
C LEU A 230 38.16 14.39 13.23
N PRO A 231 38.18 15.53 13.95
CA PRO A 231 36.95 16.05 14.56
C PRO A 231 35.87 16.37 13.52
N ILE A 232 36.24 16.93 12.37
CA ILE A 232 35.28 17.24 11.30
C ILE A 232 34.70 15.95 10.72
N ARG A 233 35.56 14.93 10.47
CA ARG A 233 35.11 13.60 10.00
C ARG A 233 34.12 12.94 10.96
N LEU A 234 34.41 13.00 12.26
CA LEU A 234 33.53 12.45 13.30
C LEU A 234 32.16 13.15 13.35
N VAL A 235 32.15 14.49 13.34
CA VAL A 235 30.89 15.27 13.33
C VAL A 235 30.09 14.98 12.06
N ARG A 236 30.75 14.87 10.91
CA ARG A 236 30.10 14.52 9.63
C ARG A 236 29.52 13.11 9.67
N ALA A 237 30.25 12.12 10.17
CA ALA A 237 29.77 10.77 10.33
C ALA A 237 28.54 10.70 11.26
N ALA A 238 28.61 11.39 12.42
CA ALA A 238 27.50 11.50 13.36
C ALA A 238 26.28 12.20 12.74
N SER A 239 26.49 13.22 11.88
CA SER A 239 25.39 13.87 11.16
C SER A 239 24.63 12.90 10.24
N TYR A 240 25.34 12.00 9.55
CA TYR A 240 24.69 10.97 8.71
C TYR A 240 23.98 9.93 9.54
N ALA A 241 24.54 9.53 10.69
CA ALA A 241 23.90 8.59 11.60
C ALA A 241 22.56 9.13 12.16
N LEU A 242 22.42 10.46 12.25
CA LEU A 242 21.17 11.10 12.68
C LEU A 242 20.23 11.44 11.51
N LEU A 243 20.76 11.78 10.34
CA LEU A 243 19.97 12.27 9.21
C LEU A 243 19.33 11.15 8.37
N LEU A 244 20.08 10.09 8.07
CA LEU A 244 19.66 9.10 7.07
C LEU A 244 18.65 8.07 7.58
N PRO A 245 18.73 7.51 8.80
CA PRO A 245 17.78 6.55 9.28
C PRO A 245 16.34 7.07 9.33
N PRO A 246 16.05 8.30 9.83
CA PRO A 246 14.69 8.84 9.84
C PRO A 246 14.11 9.06 8.44
N ILE A 247 14.93 9.31 7.41
CA ILE A 247 14.46 9.42 6.01
C ILE A 247 13.90 8.08 5.56
N ALA A 248 14.63 6.99 5.76
CA ALA A 248 14.17 5.65 5.41
C ALA A 248 12.95 5.23 6.26
N ALA A 249 12.94 5.54 7.56
CA ALA A 249 11.84 5.25 8.46
C ALA A 249 10.55 5.98 8.06
N PHE A 250 10.65 7.25 7.69
CA PHE A 250 9.51 8.03 7.24
C PHE A 250 8.97 7.53 5.89
N ALA A 251 9.85 7.20 4.93
CA ALA A 251 9.46 6.62 3.66
C ALA A 251 8.77 5.26 3.84
N SER A 252 9.26 4.44 4.79
CA SER A 252 8.65 3.16 5.16
C SER A 252 7.28 3.32 5.82
N LEU A 253 7.10 4.34 6.66
CA LEU A 253 5.83 4.62 7.34
C LEU A 253 4.70 4.88 6.32
N ASN A 254 4.98 5.52 5.19
CA ASN A 254 3.98 5.76 4.16
C ASN A 254 3.44 4.46 3.54
N PHE A 255 4.24 3.39 3.49
CA PHE A 255 3.82 2.09 2.98
C PHE A 255 2.78 1.39 3.88
N THR A 256 2.63 1.78 5.14
CA THR A 256 1.64 1.21 6.07
C THR A 256 0.23 1.25 5.52
N GLY A 257 -0.14 2.34 4.83
CA GLY A 257 -1.47 2.52 4.22
C GLY A 257 -1.79 1.53 3.08
N CYS A 258 -0.79 0.86 2.53
CA CYS A 258 -0.91 -0.12 1.45
C CYS A 258 -0.73 -1.56 1.95
N SER A 259 -0.46 -1.75 3.24
CA SER A 259 -0.12 -3.03 3.85
C SER A 259 -1.32 -3.72 4.46
N THR A 260 -1.30 -5.07 4.46
CA THR A 260 -2.25 -5.91 5.18
C THR A 260 -1.82 -6.24 6.60
N TYR A 261 -0.62 -5.83 7.02
CA TYR A 261 -0.01 -6.14 8.32
C TYR A 261 -0.35 -5.14 9.42
N THR A 262 -1.03 -4.04 9.09
CA THR A 262 -1.41 -3.02 10.08
C THR A 262 -2.84 -2.55 9.85
N SER A 263 -3.39 -1.84 10.82
CA SER A 263 -4.72 -1.24 10.80
C SER A 263 -4.62 0.29 10.82
N PRO A 264 -5.69 1.04 10.51
CA PRO A 264 -5.70 2.50 10.66
C PRO A 264 -5.29 2.98 12.06
N THR A 265 -5.66 2.23 13.10
CA THR A 265 -5.25 2.51 14.48
C THR A 265 -3.77 2.26 14.70
N GLY A 266 -3.23 1.17 14.12
CA GLY A 266 -1.79 0.86 14.16
C GLY A 266 -0.97 1.93 13.47
N VAL A 267 -1.40 2.38 12.29
CA VAL A 267 -0.75 3.48 11.54
C VAL A 267 -0.70 4.76 12.38
N ARG A 268 -1.83 5.16 13.00
CA ARG A 268 -1.87 6.35 13.85
C ARG A 268 -0.91 6.22 15.04
N LYS A 269 -0.86 5.06 15.68
CA LYS A 269 0.04 4.78 16.80
C LYS A 269 1.51 4.90 16.38
N GLU A 270 1.89 4.42 15.19
CA GLU A 270 3.24 4.59 14.66
C GLU A 270 3.56 6.06 14.38
N ILE A 271 2.63 6.81 13.78
CA ILE A 271 2.80 8.25 13.52
C ILE A 271 3.07 9.00 14.83
N ASP A 272 2.21 8.81 15.83
CA ASP A 272 2.32 9.52 17.12
C ASP A 272 3.63 9.18 17.85
N ARG A 273 4.12 7.95 17.72
CA ARG A 273 5.32 7.48 18.38
C ARG A 273 6.61 7.94 17.69
N TYR A 274 6.67 7.82 16.35
CA TYR A 274 7.95 7.92 15.65
C TYR A 274 8.16 9.23 14.89
N VAL A 275 7.13 9.93 14.43
CA VAL A 275 7.32 11.13 13.58
C VAL A 275 8.06 12.24 14.32
N ARG A 276 7.77 12.46 15.61
CA ARG A 276 8.49 13.46 16.40
C ARG A 276 9.97 13.09 16.58
N LEU A 277 10.26 11.82 16.83
CA LEU A 277 11.62 11.31 16.92
C LEU A 277 12.36 11.48 15.59
N MET A 278 11.74 11.09 14.48
CA MET A 278 12.32 11.24 13.13
C MET A 278 12.65 12.71 12.83
N ALA A 279 11.73 13.63 13.14
CA ALA A 279 11.92 15.05 12.93
C ALA A 279 13.08 15.60 13.78
N GLY A 280 13.15 15.22 15.06
CA GLY A 280 14.23 15.63 15.95
C GLY A 280 15.60 15.11 15.49
N MET A 281 15.69 13.84 15.11
CA MET A 281 16.92 13.24 14.56
C MET A 281 17.36 13.92 13.26
N ALA A 282 16.43 14.11 12.31
CA ALA A 282 16.73 14.76 11.04
C ALA A 282 17.20 16.21 11.21
N ALA A 283 16.53 16.98 12.06
CA ALA A 283 16.90 18.35 12.36
C ALA A 283 18.31 18.41 13.01
N SER A 284 18.58 17.57 14.00
CA SER A 284 19.89 17.51 14.66
C SER A 284 21.00 17.12 13.67
N GLY A 285 20.75 16.11 12.84
CA GLY A 285 21.70 15.67 11.81
C GLY A 285 21.97 16.76 10.79
N LEU A 286 20.95 17.51 10.36
CA LEU A 286 21.10 18.63 9.43
C LEU A 286 21.91 19.78 10.05
N ILE A 287 21.59 20.16 11.28
CA ILE A 287 22.34 21.22 12.02
C ILE A 287 23.82 20.83 12.14
N MET A 288 24.12 19.60 12.54
CA MET A 288 25.50 19.12 12.63
C MET A 288 26.21 19.11 11.26
N ASN A 289 25.51 18.71 10.19
CA ASN A 289 26.05 18.70 8.83
C ASN A 289 26.39 20.12 8.36
N VAL A 290 25.52 21.10 8.62
CA VAL A 290 25.75 22.51 8.27
C VAL A 290 26.89 23.09 9.12
N ALA A 291 26.88 22.87 10.43
CA ALA A 291 27.90 23.39 11.34
C ALA A 291 29.32 22.92 10.99
N GLN A 292 29.50 21.62 10.66
CA GLN A 292 30.82 21.11 10.27
C GLN A 292 31.31 21.70 8.94
N ARG A 293 30.41 22.09 8.02
CA ARG A 293 30.77 22.74 6.74
C ARG A 293 31.23 24.16 6.96
N ILE A 294 30.51 24.93 7.79
CA ILE A 294 30.92 26.29 8.18
C ILE A 294 32.30 26.24 8.85
N ALA A 295 32.53 25.28 9.77
CA ALA A 295 33.80 25.09 10.43
C ALA A 295 34.92 24.68 9.47
N ARG A 296 34.62 23.93 8.38
CA ARG A 296 35.60 23.56 7.33
C ARG A 296 35.93 24.76 6.48
N ALA A 297 34.95 25.56 6.06
CA ALA A 297 35.16 26.76 5.24
C ALA A 297 35.93 27.86 5.98
N ALA A 298 35.81 27.97 7.30
CA ALA A 298 36.54 28.93 8.12
C ALA A 298 38.02 28.56 8.36
N LYS A 299 38.44 27.33 8.02
CA LYS A 299 39.84 26.84 8.21
C LYS A 299 40.61 26.67 6.89
N GLY A 300 39.96 26.82 5.77
CA GLY A 300 40.60 26.84 4.43
C GLY A 300 40.62 28.24 3.87
#